data_05fb07be053893f2762e4ca4c095168c
#
_entry.id   05fb07be053893f2762e4ca4c095168c
#
_cell.length_a   1.000
_cell.length_b   1.000
_cell.length_c   1.000
_cell.angle_alpha   90.00
_cell.angle_beta   90.00
_cell.angle_gamma   90.00
#
_symmetry.space_group_name_H-M   'P 1'
#
loop_
_entity.id
_entity.type
_entity.pdbx_description
1 polymer ?
#
loop_
_entity_poly.entity_id
_entity_poly.type
_entity_poly.pdbx_seq_one_letter_code
_entity_poly.pdbx_strand_id
1 'polypeptide(L)'
;MIISEMQRKLATWAVTDPSLRIQRLLRLITQPEWLAEAARITLSSKGAHTPGVDGVNKTMLQARLAVELQILRDELLSGHYQPLPARRVYIPKSNGKLRPLGIPALRDRIVQRAMLMAMEPIWESDFHTLSYGFRPERSVHHAIRTVKLQLTDCGETRGRWVIEGDLSSYFDTVHHRLLMKAVRRRISDARFMTLLWKTIKAGHIDVGLFRAASEGVPQGGVISPLLSNIMLNEFDQYLHERYLSGKARKDRWYWNNSIQRGRSTAVRENWQWKPAVAY
;
A
#
# COMPACT_ATOMS: atom_id res chain seq x y z
N MET A 1 -11.19 4.10 24.31
CA MET A 1 -11.33 3.01 23.29
C MET A 1 -10.01 2.25 23.20
N ILE A 2 -10.01 0.93 23.21
CA ILE A 2 -8.76 0.13 23.01
C ILE A 2 -8.53 0.03 21.49
N ILE A 3 -7.45 0.65 21.02
CA ILE A 3 -7.14 0.78 19.58
C ILE A 3 -6.96 -0.58 18.93
N SER A 4 -6.22 -1.49 19.58
CA SER A 4 -5.98 -2.84 19.08
C SER A 4 -7.27 -3.67 18.94
N GLU A 5 -8.26 -3.46 19.81
CA GLU A 5 -9.56 -4.10 19.69
C GLU A 5 -10.34 -3.58 18.48
N MET A 6 -10.28 -2.26 18.24
CA MET A 6 -10.94 -1.68 17.09
C MET A 6 -10.29 -2.13 15.78
N GLN A 7 -8.97 -2.22 15.73
CA GLN A 7 -8.26 -2.77 14.58
C GLN A 7 -8.63 -4.24 14.33
N ARG A 8 -8.72 -5.05 15.38
CA ARG A 8 -9.22 -6.45 15.25
C ARG A 8 -10.65 -6.51 14.73
N LYS A 9 -11.54 -5.62 15.21
CA LYS A 9 -12.91 -5.54 14.68
C LYS A 9 -12.94 -5.19 13.20
N LEU A 10 -12.14 -4.21 12.76
CA LEU A 10 -12.02 -3.86 11.34
C LEU A 10 -11.55 -5.04 10.49
N ALA A 11 -10.51 -5.76 10.95
CA ALA A 11 -10.02 -6.96 10.29
C ALA A 11 -11.10 -8.07 10.24
N THR A 12 -11.77 -8.33 11.37
CA THR A 12 -12.84 -9.34 11.44
C THR A 12 -13.97 -9.02 10.48
N TRP A 13 -14.46 -7.77 10.45
CA TRP A 13 -15.52 -7.36 9.53
C TRP A 13 -15.08 -7.52 8.07
N ALA A 14 -13.85 -7.16 7.75
CA ALA A 14 -13.32 -7.28 6.41
C ALA A 14 -13.21 -8.74 5.93
N VAL A 15 -12.80 -9.65 6.82
CA VAL A 15 -12.71 -11.10 6.53
C VAL A 15 -14.09 -11.75 6.44
N THR A 16 -15.01 -11.40 7.37
CA THR A 16 -16.34 -12.01 7.45
C THR A 16 -17.20 -11.67 6.23
N ASP A 17 -17.10 -10.42 5.76
CA ASP A 17 -17.84 -9.97 4.58
C ASP A 17 -16.90 -9.21 3.61
N PRO A 18 -16.37 -9.89 2.59
CA PRO A 18 -15.53 -9.24 1.56
C PRO A 18 -16.26 -8.16 0.75
N SER A 19 -17.59 -8.13 0.76
CA SER A 19 -18.38 -7.10 0.08
C SER A 19 -18.67 -5.88 0.95
N LEU A 20 -18.42 -5.98 2.26
CA LEU A 20 -18.67 -4.92 3.22
C LEU A 20 -17.84 -3.68 2.91
N ARG A 21 -18.54 -2.55 2.83
CA ARG A 21 -17.93 -1.23 2.68
C ARG A 21 -17.99 -0.48 4.00
N ILE A 22 -16.84 -0.30 4.61
CA ILE A 22 -16.69 0.31 5.93
C ILE A 22 -17.06 1.80 5.87
N GLN A 23 -17.84 2.23 6.85
CA GLN A 23 -18.30 3.62 7.02
C GLN A 23 -17.72 4.23 8.29
N ARG A 24 -17.88 5.55 8.45
CA ARG A 24 -17.52 6.31 9.65
C ARG A 24 -16.04 6.23 10.05
N LEU A 25 -15.15 5.97 9.08
CA LEU A 25 -13.70 5.94 9.35
C LEU A 25 -13.17 7.31 9.74
N LEU A 26 -13.72 8.41 9.19
CA LEU A 26 -13.32 9.75 9.62
C LEU A 26 -13.63 9.95 11.10
N ARG A 27 -14.81 9.53 11.57
CA ARG A 27 -15.17 9.61 12.98
C ARG A 27 -14.24 8.77 13.86
N LEU A 28 -13.79 7.63 13.37
CA LEU A 28 -12.84 6.77 14.08
C LEU A 28 -11.48 7.47 14.23
N ILE A 29 -10.88 7.92 13.13
CA ILE A 29 -9.54 8.50 13.14
C ILE A 29 -9.47 9.85 13.87
N THR A 30 -10.60 10.52 14.07
CA THR A 30 -10.70 11.76 14.86
C THR A 30 -10.98 11.56 16.35
N GLN A 31 -11.04 10.30 16.83
CA GLN A 31 -11.09 10.04 18.27
C GLN A 31 -9.78 10.49 18.92
N PRO A 32 -9.84 11.17 20.08
CA PRO A 32 -8.64 11.71 20.74
C PRO A 32 -7.57 10.64 20.97
N GLU A 33 -7.96 9.45 21.45
CA GLU A 33 -7.04 8.36 21.71
C GLU A 33 -6.41 7.81 20.42
N TRP A 34 -7.16 7.81 19.30
CA TRP A 34 -6.64 7.36 18.01
C TRP A 34 -5.60 8.32 17.45
N LEU A 35 -5.87 9.63 17.52
CA LEU A 35 -4.91 10.65 17.11
C LEU A 35 -3.68 10.68 18.02
N ALA A 36 -3.86 10.50 19.33
CA ALA A 36 -2.76 10.43 20.29
C ALA A 36 -1.83 9.24 19.98
N GLU A 37 -2.38 8.06 19.69
CA GLU A 37 -1.59 6.90 19.32
C GLU A 37 -0.89 7.08 17.96
N ALA A 38 -1.56 7.66 16.97
CA ALA A 38 -0.94 8.01 15.70
C ALA A 38 0.24 9.00 15.88
N ALA A 39 0.08 9.96 16.76
CA ALA A 39 1.15 10.90 17.13
C ALA A 39 2.30 10.18 17.86
N ARG A 40 2.00 9.33 18.84
CA ARG A 40 3.00 8.54 19.57
C ARG A 40 3.86 7.73 18.61
N ILE A 41 3.25 6.98 17.68
CA ILE A 41 3.95 6.17 16.69
C ILE A 41 4.78 7.05 15.74
N THR A 42 4.21 8.15 15.26
CA THR A 42 4.90 9.07 14.35
C THR A 42 6.12 9.69 15.01
N LEU A 43 5.98 10.16 16.25
CA LEU A 43 7.04 10.84 17.01
C LEU A 43 8.11 9.88 17.56
N SER A 44 7.82 8.58 17.67
CA SER A 44 8.82 7.57 18.05
C SER A 44 9.79 7.23 16.90
N SER A 45 9.45 7.58 15.66
CA SER A 45 10.29 7.29 14.50
C SER A 45 11.52 8.20 14.44
N LYS A 46 12.65 7.68 13.92
CA LYS A 46 13.86 8.47 13.67
C LYS A 46 13.58 9.66 12.72
N GLY A 47 12.69 9.48 11.77
CA GLY A 47 12.29 10.51 10.81
C GLY A 47 11.56 11.72 11.43
N ALA A 48 11.07 11.62 12.66
CA ALA A 48 10.38 12.72 13.35
C ALA A 48 11.27 13.96 13.63
N HIS A 49 12.58 13.78 13.64
CA HIS A 49 13.52 14.90 13.79
C HIS A 49 13.66 15.73 12.51
N THR A 50 13.27 15.18 11.36
CA THR A 50 13.37 15.86 10.07
C THR A 50 12.07 16.61 9.78
N PRO A 51 12.10 17.96 9.70
CA PRO A 51 10.90 18.77 9.45
C PRO A 51 10.42 18.67 8.00
N GLY A 52 9.13 18.93 7.81
CA GLY A 52 8.52 19.17 6.51
C GLY A 52 8.83 20.56 5.96
N VAL A 53 7.92 21.10 5.16
CA VAL A 53 8.01 22.47 4.60
C VAL A 53 7.74 23.55 5.65
N ASP A 54 7.05 23.19 6.73
CA ASP A 54 6.70 24.06 7.85
C ASP A 54 7.85 24.29 8.85
N GLY A 55 8.97 23.60 8.68
CA GLY A 55 10.12 23.68 9.59
C GLY A 55 9.90 23.06 10.97
N VAL A 56 8.70 22.50 11.24
CA VAL A 56 8.34 21.95 12.55
C VAL A 56 8.98 20.56 12.74
N ASN A 57 9.83 20.43 13.75
CA ASN A 57 10.45 19.15 14.15
C ASN A 57 9.76 18.53 15.37
N LYS A 58 10.22 17.33 15.77
CA LYS A 58 9.68 16.59 16.91
C LYS A 58 9.63 17.41 18.20
N THR A 59 10.70 18.08 18.58
CA THR A 59 10.79 18.84 19.83
C THR A 59 9.78 19.98 19.87
N MET A 60 9.68 20.73 18.78
CA MET A 60 8.74 21.83 18.66
C MET A 60 7.29 21.34 18.71
N LEU A 61 6.97 20.22 18.07
CA LEU A 61 5.62 19.68 18.09
C LEU A 61 5.25 19.11 19.46
N GLN A 62 6.18 18.40 20.12
CA GLN A 62 5.95 17.82 21.46
C GLN A 62 5.64 18.88 22.51
N ALA A 63 6.24 20.07 22.44
CA ALA A 63 6.01 21.16 23.38
C ALA A 63 4.54 21.64 23.41
N ARG A 64 3.78 21.41 22.32
CA ARG A 64 2.38 21.83 22.21
C ARG A 64 1.46 20.72 21.70
N LEU A 65 1.85 19.46 21.89
CA LEU A 65 1.20 18.30 21.25
C LEU A 65 -0.32 18.24 21.51
N ALA A 66 -0.74 18.44 22.77
CA ALA A 66 -2.17 18.37 23.12
C ALA A 66 -3.01 19.39 22.37
N VAL A 67 -2.53 20.62 22.27
CA VAL A 67 -3.19 21.71 21.54
C VAL A 67 -3.22 21.39 20.04
N GLU A 68 -2.11 20.94 19.49
CA GLU A 68 -2.01 20.60 18.06
C GLU A 68 -2.94 19.45 17.66
N LEU A 69 -3.06 18.43 18.51
CA LEU A 69 -3.99 17.32 18.25
C LEU A 69 -5.46 17.76 18.31
N GLN A 70 -5.79 18.70 19.22
CA GLN A 70 -7.14 19.27 19.25
C GLN A 70 -7.43 20.08 17.98
N ILE A 71 -6.50 20.93 17.54
CA ILE A 71 -6.62 21.70 16.29
C ILE A 71 -6.80 20.74 15.11
N LEU A 72 -5.95 19.71 14.98
CA LEU A 72 -6.06 18.71 13.92
C LEU A 72 -7.43 18.02 13.91
N ARG A 73 -7.93 17.65 15.09
CA ARG A 73 -9.24 17.03 15.25
C ARG A 73 -10.36 17.94 14.74
N ASP A 74 -10.33 19.19 15.13
CA ASP A 74 -11.37 20.18 14.76
C ASP A 74 -11.32 20.50 13.26
N GLU A 75 -10.14 20.64 12.68
CA GLU A 75 -9.96 20.79 11.23
C GLU A 75 -10.45 19.57 10.44
N LEU A 76 -10.19 18.35 10.91
CA LEU A 76 -10.65 17.11 10.28
C LEU A 76 -12.18 16.97 10.36
N LEU A 77 -12.77 17.28 11.53
CA LEU A 77 -14.21 17.21 11.73
C LEU A 77 -14.98 18.31 10.97
N SER A 78 -14.44 19.51 10.85
CA SER A 78 -15.03 20.59 10.05
C SER A 78 -14.79 20.43 8.55
N GLY A 79 -13.80 19.61 8.13
CA GLY A 79 -13.40 19.46 6.74
C GLY A 79 -12.44 20.53 6.24
N HIS A 80 -11.99 21.45 7.11
CA HIS A 80 -11.04 22.52 6.78
C HIS A 80 -9.59 22.03 6.70
N TYR A 81 -9.29 20.84 7.19
CA TYR A 81 -7.94 20.28 7.09
C TYR A 81 -7.43 20.28 5.65
N GLN A 82 -6.23 20.83 5.47
CA GLN A 82 -5.50 20.85 4.21
C GLN A 82 -4.09 20.33 4.47
N PRO A 83 -3.68 19.20 3.86
CA PRO A 83 -2.31 18.72 3.96
C PRO A 83 -1.36 19.70 3.27
N LEU A 84 -0.21 19.91 3.88
CA LEU A 84 0.86 20.70 3.29
C LEU A 84 1.56 19.91 2.18
N PRO A 85 2.15 20.57 1.17
CA PRO A 85 2.98 19.89 0.18
C PRO A 85 4.20 19.26 0.85
N ALA A 86 4.64 18.10 0.38
CA ALA A 86 5.82 17.45 0.90
C ALA A 86 7.09 18.21 0.51
N ARG A 87 8.07 18.31 1.41
CA ARG A 87 9.41 18.84 1.08
C ARG A 87 10.19 17.80 0.30
N ARG A 88 10.57 18.12 -0.94
CA ARG A 88 11.38 17.24 -1.80
C ARG A 88 12.84 17.27 -1.39
N VAL A 89 13.43 16.09 -1.22
CA VAL A 89 14.87 15.89 -1.04
C VAL A 89 15.34 14.75 -1.94
N TYR A 90 16.63 14.75 -2.29
CA TYR A 90 17.20 13.74 -3.18
C TYR A 90 18.24 12.91 -2.41
N ILE A 91 18.08 11.59 -2.45
CA ILE A 91 18.98 10.62 -1.79
C ILE A 91 19.76 9.88 -2.88
N PRO A 92 21.11 9.80 -2.80
CA PRO A 92 21.89 9.01 -3.74
C PRO A 92 21.54 7.52 -3.66
N LYS A 93 21.38 6.87 -4.81
CA LYS A 93 21.28 5.41 -4.93
C LYS A 93 22.70 4.83 -5.13
N SER A 94 22.84 3.51 -4.90
CA SER A 94 24.10 2.79 -5.12
C SER A 94 24.62 2.88 -6.56
N ASN A 95 23.74 3.10 -7.53
CA ASN A 95 24.07 3.26 -8.95
C ASN A 95 24.34 4.73 -9.38
N GLY A 96 24.54 5.64 -8.42
CA GLY A 96 24.80 7.06 -8.66
C GLY A 96 23.57 7.92 -9.05
N LYS A 97 22.42 7.30 -9.31
CA LYS A 97 21.18 8.05 -9.57
C LYS A 97 20.58 8.60 -8.27
N LEU A 98 19.85 9.70 -8.38
CA LEU A 98 19.14 10.30 -7.24
C LEU A 98 17.75 9.68 -7.09
N ARG A 99 17.38 9.39 -5.85
CA ARG A 99 16.00 8.99 -5.48
C ARG A 99 15.28 10.21 -4.89
N PRO A 100 14.20 10.67 -5.51
CA PRO A 100 13.39 11.71 -4.91
C PRO A 100 12.64 11.17 -3.69
N LEU A 101 12.67 11.88 -2.58
CA LEU A 101 11.92 11.56 -1.36
C LEU A 101 11.11 12.78 -0.95
N GLY A 102 9.81 12.60 -0.72
CA GLY A 102 8.94 13.63 -0.18
C GLY A 102 8.84 13.52 1.34
N ILE A 103 9.10 14.59 2.05
CA ILE A 103 9.02 14.65 3.51
C ILE A 103 7.77 15.48 3.88
N PRO A 104 6.64 14.85 4.26
CA PRO A 104 5.45 15.57 4.72
C PRO A 104 5.70 16.27 6.06
N ALA A 105 4.95 17.31 6.37
CA ALA A 105 4.93 17.93 7.68
C ALA A 105 4.58 16.91 8.77
N LEU A 106 5.04 17.11 10.01
CA LEU A 106 4.78 16.16 11.09
C LEU A 106 3.29 16.00 11.39
N ARG A 107 2.51 17.09 11.33
CA ARG A 107 1.06 17.05 11.48
C ARG A 107 0.40 16.16 10.42
N ASP A 108 0.87 16.24 9.18
CA ASP A 108 0.35 15.43 8.08
C ASP A 108 0.74 13.96 8.21
N ARG A 109 1.95 13.68 8.73
CA ARG A 109 2.36 12.30 9.05
C ARG A 109 1.48 11.68 10.14
N ILE A 110 1.04 12.48 11.13
CA ILE A 110 0.09 12.03 12.17
C ILE A 110 -1.25 11.67 11.54
N VAL A 111 -1.79 12.52 10.67
CA VAL A 111 -3.05 12.25 9.96
C VAL A 111 -2.91 11.00 9.07
N GLN A 112 -1.83 10.91 8.29
CA GLN A 112 -1.55 9.74 7.47
C GLN A 112 -1.40 8.45 8.31
N ARG A 113 -0.78 8.54 9.49
CA ARG A 113 -0.67 7.42 10.44
C ARG A 113 -2.05 7.01 10.97
N ALA A 114 -2.89 7.97 11.33
CA ALA A 114 -4.24 7.70 11.79
C ALA A 114 -5.07 6.99 10.72
N MET A 115 -4.96 7.43 9.46
CA MET A 115 -5.60 6.79 8.31
C MET A 115 -5.04 5.37 8.08
N LEU A 116 -3.71 5.20 8.12
CA LEU A 116 -3.05 3.90 7.95
C LEU A 116 -3.54 2.90 8.99
N MET A 117 -3.56 3.28 10.26
CA MET A 117 -4.02 2.41 11.37
C MET A 117 -5.46 1.92 11.18
N ALA A 118 -6.32 2.70 10.50
CA ALA A 118 -7.69 2.31 10.20
C ALA A 118 -7.81 1.48 8.92
N MET A 119 -7.00 1.78 7.90
CA MET A 119 -7.09 1.12 6.60
C MET A 119 -6.36 -0.24 6.57
N GLU A 120 -5.17 -0.32 7.16
CA GLU A 120 -4.31 -1.51 7.09
C GLU A 120 -5.03 -2.81 7.50
N PRO A 121 -5.78 -2.86 8.63
CA PRO A 121 -6.49 -4.08 9.03
C PRO A 121 -7.55 -4.53 8.01
N ILE A 122 -8.12 -3.60 7.25
CA ILE A 122 -9.14 -3.88 6.24
C ILE A 122 -8.50 -4.55 5.02
N TRP A 123 -7.41 -3.97 4.51
CA TRP A 123 -6.75 -4.46 3.29
C TRP A 123 -5.85 -5.66 3.50
N GLU A 124 -5.34 -5.86 4.72
CA GLU A 124 -4.52 -7.04 5.01
C GLU A 124 -5.28 -8.34 4.77
N SER A 125 -6.61 -8.32 4.89
CA SER A 125 -7.47 -9.45 4.55
C SER A 125 -7.61 -9.71 3.04
N ASP A 126 -7.42 -8.68 2.22
CA ASP A 126 -7.64 -8.74 0.77
C ASP A 126 -6.36 -9.03 -0.02
N PHE A 127 -5.20 -8.76 0.58
CA PHE A 127 -3.92 -8.91 -0.11
C PHE A 127 -3.58 -10.37 -0.39
N HIS A 128 -3.07 -10.60 -1.59
CA HIS A 128 -2.64 -11.93 -2.01
C HIS A 128 -1.59 -12.52 -1.05
N THR A 129 -1.64 -13.83 -0.84
CA THR A 129 -0.74 -14.53 0.10
C THR A 129 0.73 -14.44 -0.28
N LEU A 130 1.04 -14.26 -1.57
CA LEU A 130 2.40 -14.12 -2.11
C LEU A 130 2.86 -12.65 -2.19
N SER A 131 2.08 -11.69 -1.72
CA SER A 131 2.50 -10.30 -1.59
C SER A 131 3.22 -10.09 -0.25
N TYR A 132 4.43 -9.53 -0.25
CA TYR A 132 5.30 -9.43 0.94
C TYR A 132 5.70 -8.00 1.29
N GLY A 133 5.81 -7.11 0.32
CA GLY A 133 6.35 -5.77 0.51
C GLY A 133 5.49 -4.88 1.41
N PHE A 134 6.10 -4.20 2.38
CA PHE A 134 5.46 -3.22 3.26
C PHE A 134 4.22 -3.72 4.02
N ARG A 135 4.13 -5.01 4.29
CA ARG A 135 3.03 -5.63 5.04
C ARG A 135 3.48 -6.01 6.44
N PRO A 136 2.59 -5.88 7.47
CA PRO A 136 2.90 -6.31 8.82
C PRO A 136 3.24 -7.82 8.84
N GLU A 137 4.16 -8.19 9.72
CA GLU A 137 4.60 -9.58 9.96
C GLU A 137 5.19 -10.30 8.73
N ARG A 138 5.45 -9.58 7.63
CA ARG A 138 6.08 -10.10 6.42
C ARG A 138 7.46 -9.52 6.20
N SER A 139 8.34 -10.31 5.62
CA SER A 139 9.73 -9.92 5.40
C SER A 139 10.26 -10.44 4.08
N VAL A 140 11.39 -9.87 3.64
CA VAL A 140 12.15 -10.35 2.48
C VAL A 140 12.56 -11.82 2.65
N HIS A 141 12.89 -12.25 3.89
CA HIS A 141 13.23 -13.65 4.16
C HIS A 141 12.05 -14.59 3.93
N HIS A 142 10.83 -14.17 4.25
CA HIS A 142 9.61 -14.95 3.94
C HIS A 142 9.44 -15.10 2.42
N ALA A 143 9.63 -14.03 1.67
CA ALA A 143 9.55 -14.06 0.20
C ALA A 143 10.59 -15.02 -0.40
N ILE A 144 11.86 -14.87 -0.01
CA ILE A 144 12.96 -15.74 -0.48
C ILE A 144 12.69 -17.20 -0.14
N ARG A 145 12.22 -17.50 1.09
CA ARG A 145 11.87 -18.86 1.50
C ARG A 145 10.77 -19.44 0.60
N THR A 146 9.72 -18.67 0.31
CA THR A 146 8.62 -19.09 -0.55
C THR A 146 9.11 -19.40 -1.96
N VAL A 147 9.91 -18.51 -2.55
CA VAL A 147 10.52 -18.74 -3.88
C VAL A 147 11.38 -20.00 -3.87
N LYS A 148 12.25 -20.17 -2.86
CA LYS A 148 13.09 -21.34 -2.71
C LYS A 148 12.27 -22.63 -2.65
N LEU A 149 11.21 -22.69 -1.84
CA LEU A 149 10.34 -23.85 -1.74
C LEU A 149 9.66 -24.15 -3.08
N GLN A 150 9.11 -23.15 -3.75
CA GLN A 150 8.48 -23.32 -5.06
C GLN A 150 9.47 -23.82 -6.14
N LEU A 151 10.71 -23.39 -6.06
CA LEU A 151 11.75 -23.85 -6.98
C LEU A 151 12.25 -25.26 -6.65
N THR A 152 12.23 -25.69 -5.41
CA THR A 152 12.72 -27.01 -4.97
C THR A 152 11.68 -28.11 -5.19
N ASP A 153 10.40 -27.81 -5.02
CA ASP A 153 9.30 -28.80 -5.00
C ASP A 153 8.89 -29.33 -6.39
N CYS A 154 9.61 -28.98 -7.46
CA CYS A 154 9.21 -29.33 -8.83
C CYS A 154 9.91 -30.57 -9.43
N GLY A 155 10.68 -31.35 -8.67
CA GLY A 155 11.44 -32.52 -9.17
C GLY A 155 12.58 -32.14 -10.12
N GLU A 156 13.61 -33.01 -10.20
CA GLU A 156 14.87 -32.68 -10.87
C GLU A 156 14.80 -32.60 -12.41
N THR A 157 13.73 -33.05 -13.03
CA THR A 157 13.66 -33.31 -14.48
C THR A 157 12.98 -32.24 -15.32
N ARG A 158 12.48 -31.13 -14.70
CA ARG A 158 11.77 -30.09 -15.44
C ARG A 158 12.50 -28.76 -15.38
N GLY A 159 12.90 -28.26 -16.53
CA GLY A 159 13.41 -26.89 -16.70
C GLY A 159 12.43 -25.87 -16.10
N ARG A 160 12.95 -24.88 -15.38
CA ARG A 160 12.18 -23.84 -14.70
C ARG A 160 12.43 -22.52 -15.39
N TRP A 161 11.35 -21.80 -15.63
CA TRP A 161 11.40 -20.45 -16.15
C TRP A 161 11.03 -19.49 -15.04
N VAL A 162 11.84 -18.46 -14.84
CA VAL A 162 11.56 -17.34 -13.96
C VAL A 162 11.33 -16.11 -14.84
N ILE A 163 10.21 -15.46 -14.66
CA ILE A 163 9.94 -14.17 -15.29
C ILE A 163 10.10 -13.12 -14.21
N GLU A 164 11.10 -12.26 -14.39
CA GLU A 164 11.32 -11.11 -13.52
C GLU A 164 10.69 -9.88 -14.16
N GLY A 165 9.90 -9.13 -13.38
CA GLY A 165 9.28 -7.88 -13.79
C GLY A 165 9.52 -6.82 -12.72
N ASP A 166 9.88 -5.60 -13.15
CA ASP A 166 9.99 -4.43 -12.29
C ASP A 166 9.19 -3.26 -12.85
N LEU A 167 8.48 -2.54 -11.97
CA LEU A 167 7.72 -1.36 -12.34
C LEU A 167 8.57 -0.11 -12.07
N SER A 168 9.06 0.49 -13.14
CA SER A 168 9.88 1.70 -13.03
C SER A 168 9.07 2.86 -12.45
N SER A 169 9.63 3.53 -11.44
CA SER A 169 9.02 4.72 -10.82
C SER A 169 7.58 4.52 -10.34
N TYR A 170 7.25 3.32 -9.88
CA TYR A 170 5.87 2.92 -9.56
C TYR A 170 5.14 3.91 -8.66
N PHE A 171 5.76 4.37 -7.55
CA PHE A 171 5.15 5.35 -6.65
C PHE A 171 4.80 6.67 -7.34
N ASP A 172 5.54 7.07 -8.37
CA ASP A 172 5.35 8.33 -9.07
C ASP A 172 4.28 8.25 -10.17
N THR A 173 3.86 7.01 -10.56
CA THR A 173 2.94 6.76 -11.67
C THR A 173 1.59 6.17 -11.25
N VAL A 174 1.32 6.03 -9.96
CA VAL A 174 0.03 5.53 -9.47
C VAL A 174 -1.10 6.46 -9.89
N HIS A 175 -2.03 5.96 -10.70
CA HIS A 175 -3.14 6.75 -11.21
C HIS A 175 -4.19 7.01 -10.12
N HIS A 176 -4.35 8.27 -9.69
CA HIS A 176 -5.17 8.66 -8.54
C HIS A 176 -6.62 8.19 -8.63
N ARG A 177 -7.28 8.31 -9.80
CA ARG A 177 -8.69 7.91 -9.94
C ARG A 177 -8.86 6.40 -9.82
N LEU A 178 -7.92 5.61 -10.36
CA LEU A 178 -7.96 4.16 -10.24
C LEU A 178 -7.69 3.72 -8.80
N LEU A 179 -6.73 4.33 -8.12
CA LEU A 179 -6.49 4.11 -6.70
C LEU A 179 -7.75 4.40 -5.87
N MET A 180 -8.38 5.57 -6.08
CA MET A 180 -9.61 5.90 -5.36
C MET A 180 -10.77 4.95 -5.69
N LYS A 181 -10.83 4.42 -6.91
CA LYS A 181 -11.81 3.38 -7.29
C LYS A 181 -11.55 2.08 -6.52
N ALA A 182 -10.29 1.65 -6.43
CA ALA A 182 -9.90 0.47 -5.65
C ALA A 182 -10.25 0.65 -4.16
N VAL A 183 -9.89 1.82 -3.57
CA VAL A 183 -10.20 2.11 -2.17
C VAL A 183 -11.71 2.11 -1.90
N ARG A 184 -12.54 2.61 -2.82
CA ARG A 184 -14.00 2.63 -2.67
C ARG A 184 -14.64 1.24 -2.65
N ARG A 185 -13.95 0.18 -3.02
CA ARG A 185 -14.48 -1.19 -2.87
C ARG A 185 -14.70 -1.55 -1.40
N ARG A 186 -13.85 -1.05 -0.51
CA ARG A 186 -13.86 -1.37 0.94
C ARG A 186 -14.28 -0.20 1.82
N ILE A 187 -14.26 1.04 1.33
CA ILE A 187 -14.61 2.23 2.09
C ILE A 187 -15.70 3.03 1.37
N SER A 188 -16.79 3.33 2.10
CA SER A 188 -17.90 4.16 1.62
C SER A 188 -18.07 5.49 2.38
N ASP A 189 -17.15 5.83 3.30
CA ASP A 189 -17.14 7.12 4.01
C ASP A 189 -16.66 8.24 3.09
N ALA A 190 -17.60 9.06 2.60
CA ALA A 190 -17.30 10.14 1.66
C ALA A 190 -16.31 11.17 2.21
N ARG A 191 -16.41 11.51 3.51
CA ARG A 191 -15.54 12.49 4.14
C ARG A 191 -14.11 11.94 4.31
N PHE A 192 -13.97 10.68 4.67
CA PHE A 192 -12.69 9.99 4.70
C PHE A 192 -12.06 9.90 3.29
N MET A 193 -12.85 9.59 2.27
CA MET A 193 -12.40 9.56 0.88
C MET A 193 -11.94 10.94 0.39
N THR A 194 -12.61 12.01 0.81
CA THR A 194 -12.18 13.39 0.53
C THR A 194 -10.84 13.71 1.20
N LEU A 195 -10.65 13.30 2.45
CA LEU A 195 -9.39 13.45 3.17
C LEU A 195 -8.25 12.71 2.46
N LEU A 196 -8.48 11.45 2.07
CA LEU A 196 -7.51 10.66 1.32
C LEU A 196 -7.16 11.33 -0.01
N TRP A 197 -8.15 11.83 -0.73
CA TRP A 197 -7.94 12.55 -1.97
C TRP A 197 -7.08 13.80 -1.78
N LYS A 198 -7.36 14.62 -0.77
CA LYS A 198 -6.54 15.78 -0.42
C LYS A 198 -5.10 15.37 -0.12
N THR A 199 -4.91 14.27 0.60
CA THR A 199 -3.58 13.74 0.99
C THR A 199 -2.74 13.33 -0.22
N ILE A 200 -3.30 12.60 -1.18
CA ILE A 200 -2.56 12.20 -2.38
C ILE A 200 -2.33 13.36 -3.35
N LYS A 201 -3.16 14.39 -3.29
CA LYS A 201 -3.09 15.59 -4.12
C LYS A 201 -2.25 16.72 -3.52
N ALA A 202 -1.70 16.55 -2.33
CA ALA A 202 -0.98 17.61 -1.61
C ALA A 202 0.23 18.19 -2.38
N GLY A 203 0.79 17.43 -3.33
CA GLY A 203 1.95 17.88 -4.10
C GLY A 203 3.24 17.92 -3.29
N HIS A 204 4.24 18.58 -3.83
CA HIS A 204 5.54 18.76 -3.16
C HIS A 204 6.17 20.10 -3.54
N ILE A 205 7.09 20.55 -2.69
CA ILE A 205 7.97 21.69 -2.97
C ILE A 205 9.34 21.15 -3.35
N ASP A 206 9.81 21.52 -4.53
CA ASP A 206 11.12 21.17 -5.08
C ASP A 206 11.89 22.45 -5.42
N VAL A 207 13.06 22.64 -4.78
CA VAL A 207 13.89 23.85 -4.93
C VAL A 207 13.05 25.15 -4.79
N GLY A 208 12.18 25.19 -3.77
CA GLY A 208 11.31 26.34 -3.48
C GLY A 208 10.08 26.48 -4.38
N LEU A 209 9.92 25.63 -5.41
CA LEU A 209 8.77 25.68 -6.33
C LEU A 209 7.74 24.60 -6.01
N PHE A 210 6.48 24.99 -5.93
CA PHE A 210 5.38 24.04 -5.77
C PHE A 210 5.17 23.23 -7.06
N ARG A 211 5.04 21.90 -6.88
CA ARG A 211 4.69 20.95 -7.93
C ARG A 211 3.41 20.20 -7.54
N ALA A 212 2.37 20.40 -8.30
CA ALA A 212 1.11 19.67 -8.10
C ALA A 212 1.28 18.18 -8.41
N ALA A 213 0.63 17.31 -7.62
CA ALA A 213 0.56 15.89 -7.93
C ALA A 213 -0.60 15.61 -8.89
N SER A 214 -0.32 15.35 -10.17
CA SER A 214 -1.30 14.86 -11.15
C SER A 214 -1.55 13.36 -11.00
N GLU A 215 -0.52 12.62 -10.65
CA GLU A 215 -0.47 11.17 -10.42
C GLU A 215 0.58 10.87 -9.34
N GLY A 216 0.68 9.62 -8.96
CA GLY A 216 1.65 9.16 -7.98
C GLY A 216 1.19 9.31 -6.52
N VAL A 217 1.89 8.60 -5.65
CA VAL A 217 1.79 8.76 -4.20
C VAL A 217 3.14 9.22 -3.65
N PRO A 218 3.17 10.13 -2.67
CA PRO A 218 4.44 10.71 -2.21
C PRO A 218 5.41 9.64 -1.73
N GLN A 219 6.57 9.47 -2.38
CA GLN A 219 7.65 8.64 -1.85
C GLN A 219 8.11 9.22 -0.50
N GLY A 220 7.88 8.46 0.59
CA GLY A 220 8.14 8.91 1.97
C GLY A 220 6.88 9.32 2.74
N GLY A 221 5.71 9.33 2.11
CA GLY A 221 4.43 9.41 2.80
C GLY A 221 4.17 8.16 3.66
N VAL A 222 3.62 8.33 4.85
CA VAL A 222 3.38 7.23 5.80
C VAL A 222 2.37 6.23 5.26
N ILE A 223 1.36 6.68 4.53
CA ILE A 223 0.29 5.84 3.96
C ILE A 223 0.64 5.29 2.57
N SER A 224 1.65 5.84 1.91
CA SER A 224 1.95 5.53 0.50
C SER A 224 2.24 4.05 0.23
N PRO A 225 2.94 3.29 1.10
CA PRO A 225 3.15 1.87 0.90
C PRO A 225 1.85 1.07 0.85
N LEU A 226 0.90 1.36 1.75
CA LEU A 226 -0.42 0.71 1.74
C LEU A 226 -1.19 1.03 0.45
N LEU A 227 -1.21 2.30 0.03
CA LEU A 227 -1.89 2.71 -1.20
C LEU A 227 -1.30 2.04 -2.43
N SER A 228 0.01 1.88 -2.47
CA SER A 228 0.72 1.14 -3.52
C SER A 228 0.32 -0.33 -3.53
N ASN A 229 0.28 -0.98 -2.37
CA ASN A 229 -0.16 -2.37 -2.27
C ASN A 229 -1.62 -2.56 -2.68
N ILE A 230 -2.51 -1.61 -2.37
CA ILE A 230 -3.91 -1.65 -2.82
C ILE A 230 -3.99 -1.67 -4.36
N MET A 231 -3.18 -0.88 -5.05
CA MET A 231 -3.14 -0.89 -6.51
C MET A 231 -2.50 -2.16 -7.07
N LEU A 232 -1.40 -2.63 -6.48
CA LEU A 232 -0.72 -3.86 -6.92
C LEU A 232 -1.60 -5.09 -6.69
N ASN A 233 -2.44 -5.10 -5.67
CA ASN A 233 -3.35 -6.21 -5.41
C ASN A 233 -4.32 -6.47 -6.58
N GLU A 234 -4.66 -5.45 -7.38
CA GLU A 234 -5.45 -5.65 -8.60
C GLU A 234 -4.70 -6.55 -9.60
N PHE A 235 -3.39 -6.35 -9.73
CA PHE A 235 -2.52 -7.18 -10.56
C PHE A 235 -2.33 -8.57 -9.96
N ASP A 236 -2.13 -8.66 -8.66
CA ASP A 236 -1.99 -9.92 -7.94
C ASP A 236 -3.23 -10.80 -8.10
N GLN A 237 -4.43 -10.23 -7.93
CA GLN A 237 -5.70 -10.93 -8.11
C GLN A 237 -5.90 -11.36 -9.57
N TYR A 238 -5.56 -10.50 -10.54
CA TYR A 238 -5.61 -10.87 -11.97
C TYR A 238 -4.72 -12.07 -12.27
N LEU A 239 -3.47 -12.07 -11.77
CA LEU A 239 -2.57 -13.20 -11.95
C LEU A 239 -3.06 -14.46 -11.24
N HIS A 240 -3.62 -14.31 -10.03
CA HIS A 240 -4.21 -15.44 -9.30
C HIS A 240 -5.36 -16.07 -10.09
N GLU A 241 -6.32 -15.27 -10.53
CA GLU A 241 -7.47 -15.77 -11.30
C GLU A 241 -7.04 -16.42 -12.61
N ARG A 242 -6.10 -15.79 -13.31
CA ARG A 242 -5.66 -16.24 -14.63
C ARG A 242 -4.78 -17.49 -14.58
N TYR A 243 -3.94 -17.63 -13.56
CA TYR A 243 -2.89 -18.65 -13.54
C TYR A 243 -2.91 -19.58 -12.34
N LEU A 244 -3.40 -19.17 -11.19
CA LEU A 244 -3.29 -19.94 -9.94
C LEU A 244 -4.61 -20.49 -9.45
N SER A 245 -5.75 -19.95 -9.86
CA SER A 245 -7.08 -20.41 -9.46
C SER A 245 -7.34 -21.87 -9.82
N GLY A 246 -8.25 -22.51 -9.10
CA GLY A 246 -8.67 -23.90 -9.40
C GLY A 246 -9.24 -24.04 -10.82
N LYS A 247 -9.94 -23.02 -11.33
CA LYS A 247 -10.44 -22.97 -12.71
C LYS A 247 -9.28 -22.95 -13.72
N ALA A 248 -8.31 -22.03 -13.53
CA ALA A 248 -7.14 -21.92 -14.40
C ALA A 248 -6.28 -23.20 -14.40
N ARG A 249 -6.22 -23.92 -13.25
CA ARG A 249 -5.54 -25.22 -13.17
C ARG A 249 -6.28 -26.32 -13.94
N LYS A 250 -7.61 -26.34 -13.87
CA LYS A 250 -8.44 -27.28 -14.62
C LYS A 250 -8.32 -27.04 -16.12
N ASP A 251 -8.45 -25.81 -16.57
CA ASP A 251 -8.34 -25.44 -17.99
C ASP A 251 -6.97 -25.86 -18.57
N ARG A 252 -5.87 -25.66 -17.81
CA ARG A 252 -4.53 -26.16 -18.20
C ARG A 252 -4.44 -27.68 -18.24
N TRP A 253 -5.10 -28.38 -17.32
CA TRP A 253 -5.13 -29.84 -17.30
C TRP A 253 -5.86 -30.39 -18.53
N TYR A 254 -7.01 -29.84 -18.90
CA TYR A 254 -7.73 -30.18 -20.13
C TYR A 254 -6.90 -29.93 -21.37
N TRP A 255 -6.22 -28.79 -21.46
CA TRP A 255 -5.32 -28.46 -22.56
C TRP A 255 -4.15 -29.46 -22.66
N ASN A 256 -3.46 -29.74 -21.58
CA ASN A 256 -2.36 -30.69 -21.57
C ASN A 256 -2.81 -32.11 -21.99
N ASN A 257 -3.96 -32.54 -21.56
CA ASN A 257 -4.49 -33.85 -21.90
C ASN A 257 -5.00 -33.92 -23.35
N SER A 258 -5.55 -32.83 -23.90
CA SER A 258 -5.96 -32.76 -25.31
C SER A 258 -4.73 -32.78 -26.24
N ILE A 259 -3.62 -32.16 -25.84
CA ILE A 259 -2.35 -32.18 -26.57
C ILE A 259 -1.69 -33.58 -26.51
N GLN A 260 -1.71 -34.23 -25.35
CA GLN A 260 -1.18 -35.59 -25.22
C GLN A 260 -1.93 -36.65 -26.06
N ARG A 261 -3.19 -36.39 -26.41
CA ARG A 261 -4.02 -37.25 -27.25
C ARG A 261 -3.79 -37.04 -28.76
N GLY A 262 -2.73 -36.34 -29.18
CA GLY A 262 -2.22 -36.42 -30.55
C GLY A 262 -2.76 -35.43 -31.56
N ARG A 263 -3.28 -34.26 -31.13
CA ARG A 263 -3.76 -33.25 -32.05
C ARG A 263 -2.79 -32.10 -32.31
N SER A 264 -1.65 -32.41 -32.91
CA SER A 264 -0.64 -31.50 -33.48
C SER A 264 0.69 -31.37 -32.72
N THR A 265 1.76 -31.83 -33.38
CA THR A 265 3.16 -31.69 -32.96
C THR A 265 3.61 -30.23 -32.82
N ALA A 266 3.09 -29.31 -33.62
CA ALA A 266 3.45 -27.89 -33.60
C ALA A 266 3.03 -27.16 -32.31
N VAL A 267 2.00 -27.65 -31.61
CA VAL A 267 1.56 -27.09 -30.32
C VAL A 267 2.36 -27.64 -29.15
N ARG A 268 3.05 -28.81 -29.31
CA ARG A 268 3.89 -29.41 -28.27
C ARG A 268 5.13 -28.58 -27.95
N GLU A 269 5.73 -27.95 -28.92
CA GLU A 269 6.97 -27.18 -28.75
C GLU A 269 6.78 -25.86 -28.05
N ASN A 270 5.58 -25.25 -28.10
CA ASN A 270 5.28 -23.95 -27.50
C ASN A 270 4.68 -23.98 -26.08
N TRP A 271 4.45 -25.17 -25.48
CA TRP A 271 3.66 -25.29 -24.26
C TRP A 271 4.33 -25.97 -23.06
N GLN A 272 5.65 -25.87 -22.94
CA GLN A 272 6.34 -26.26 -21.69
C GLN A 272 6.25 -25.17 -20.59
N TRP A 273 5.35 -24.23 -20.75
CA TRP A 273 5.22 -23.08 -19.88
C TRP A 273 4.38 -23.39 -18.63
N LYS A 274 5.01 -23.45 -17.47
CA LYS A 274 4.35 -23.32 -16.16
C LYS A 274 4.91 -22.06 -15.50
N PRO A 275 4.14 -20.95 -15.44
CA PRO A 275 4.61 -19.81 -14.69
C PRO A 275 4.58 -20.13 -13.19
N ALA A 276 5.74 -20.13 -12.54
CA ALA A 276 5.83 -19.86 -11.12
C ALA A 276 5.91 -18.32 -11.00
N VAL A 277 4.88 -17.71 -10.47
CA VAL A 277 4.88 -16.26 -10.20
C VAL A 277 5.32 -16.11 -8.76
N ALA A 278 6.53 -15.61 -8.55
CA ALA A 278 7.03 -15.18 -7.25
C ALA A 278 7.27 -13.65 -7.31
N TYR A 279 6.79 -12.93 -6.32
CA TYR A 279 6.93 -11.47 -6.17
C TYR A 279 8.07 -11.10 -5.25
#